data_b20a2ce39422fc1210404923849f1965
#
_entry.id   b20a2ce39422fc1210404923849f1965
#
_cell.length_a   1.000
_cell.length_b   1.000
_cell.length_c   1.000
_cell.angle_alpha   90.00
_cell.angle_beta   90.00
_cell.angle_gamma   90.00
#
_symmetry.space_group_name_H-M   'P 1'
#
loop_
_entity.id
_entity.type
_entity.pdbx_description
1 polymer ?
#
loop_
_entity_poly.entity_id
_entity_poly.type
_entity_poly.pdbx_seq_one_letter_code
_entity_poly.pdbx_strand_id
1 'polypeptide(L)'
;LQRIERGLGQAVFERTRSGYQPSELALTLAEHAEQMESAIESARTAAQQRPEQVSGRVRISTTDTVLHGLVAPALRALKAAHPRLDYELHTGNELANLTRRDTDIAVRATKRPPQHLVGKHVGPIRVALYASKKGAIKRYADVEAGQAAWIAPDDALPEHPSVLWRKRHFAKTVPTYRVNSILTVAELVALGLGVGILPLFLAKTRSDLLQLTEPLDECQTELWLLTHPESRHLRRISAVYGQLAGSLTLD
;
A
#
# COMPACT_ATOMS: atom_id res chain seq x y z
N LEU A 1 8.45 -7.58 28.52
CA LEU A 1 7.27 -6.81 28.84
C LEU A 1 7.06 -6.74 30.36
N GLN A 2 6.81 -7.85 31.06
CA GLN A 2 6.57 -7.92 32.51
C GLN A 2 7.63 -7.19 33.38
N ARG A 3 8.90 -7.19 32.95
CA ARG A 3 9.98 -6.48 33.65
C ARG A 3 9.84 -4.96 33.55
N ILE A 4 9.36 -4.47 32.42
CA ILE A 4 9.12 -3.03 32.17
C ILE A 4 7.91 -2.60 32.99
N GLU A 5 6.80 -3.33 32.90
CA GLU A 5 5.57 -3.04 33.63
C GLU A 5 5.79 -3.03 35.16
N ARG A 6 6.60 -3.96 35.66
CA ARG A 6 6.99 -4.00 37.08
C ARG A 6 7.80 -2.76 37.49
N GLY A 7 8.67 -2.28 36.60
CA GLY A 7 9.46 -1.05 36.87
C GLY A 7 8.63 0.22 36.80
N LEU A 8 7.56 0.24 35.99
CA LEU A 8 6.65 1.38 35.81
C LEU A 8 5.49 1.36 36.82
N GLY A 9 5.23 0.23 37.49
CA GLY A 9 4.09 0.05 38.40
C GLY A 9 2.72 0.05 37.70
N GLN A 10 2.68 0.02 36.36
CA GLN A 10 1.47 0.07 35.55
C GLN A 10 1.58 -0.85 34.33
N ALA A 11 0.43 -1.36 33.85
CA ALA A 11 0.37 -2.16 32.63
C ALA A 11 0.58 -1.29 31.39
N VAL A 12 1.42 -1.79 30.49
CA VAL A 12 1.72 -1.14 29.20
C VAL A 12 0.78 -1.66 28.12
N PHE A 13 0.24 -2.88 28.28
CA PHE A 13 -0.76 -3.45 27.37
C PHE A 13 -1.96 -4.00 28.13
N GLU A 14 -3.13 -3.78 27.56
CA GLU A 14 -4.38 -4.34 28.06
C GLU A 14 -4.82 -5.52 27.20
N ARG A 15 -5.29 -6.59 27.86
CA ARG A 15 -5.83 -7.75 27.17
C ARG A 15 -7.28 -7.53 26.82
N THR A 16 -7.59 -7.49 25.53
CA THR A 16 -8.95 -7.37 25.00
C THR A 16 -9.39 -8.69 24.34
N ARG A 17 -10.67 -8.78 23.93
CA ARG A 17 -11.18 -9.93 23.17
C ARG A 17 -10.54 -10.07 21.80
N SER A 18 -9.98 -8.99 21.24
CA SER A 18 -9.30 -8.93 19.94
C SER A 18 -7.78 -9.04 20.05
N GLY A 19 -7.21 -9.29 21.24
CA GLY A 19 -5.77 -9.38 21.49
C GLY A 19 -5.26 -8.35 22.50
N TYR A 20 -3.96 -8.04 22.43
CA TYR A 20 -3.36 -7.01 23.27
C TYR A 20 -3.49 -5.64 22.61
N GLN A 21 -3.98 -4.65 23.37
CA GLN A 21 -4.00 -3.25 22.96
C GLN A 21 -3.05 -2.44 23.83
N PRO A 22 -2.31 -1.46 23.25
CA PRO A 22 -1.45 -0.57 24.02
C PRO A 22 -2.32 0.31 24.93
N SER A 23 -1.90 0.49 26.19
CA SER A 23 -2.51 1.43 27.10
C SER A 23 -2.15 2.87 26.70
N GLU A 24 -2.81 3.88 27.27
CA GLU A 24 -2.47 5.30 27.09
C GLU A 24 -1.02 5.58 27.49
N LEU A 25 -0.55 4.94 28.57
CA LEU A 25 0.85 4.99 28.99
C LEU A 25 1.78 4.43 27.92
N ALA A 26 1.41 3.31 27.26
CA ALA A 26 2.23 2.73 26.18
C ALA A 26 2.36 3.67 24.99
N LEU A 27 1.29 4.35 24.62
CA LEU A 27 1.30 5.33 23.53
C LEU A 27 2.21 6.51 23.85
N THR A 28 2.12 7.05 25.06
CA THR A 28 2.99 8.15 25.55
C THR A 28 4.45 7.72 25.58
N LEU A 29 4.75 6.50 26.09
CA LEU A 29 6.12 5.98 26.12
C LEU A 29 6.66 5.74 24.71
N ALA A 30 5.83 5.32 23.77
CA ALA A 30 6.24 5.16 22.38
C ALA A 30 6.65 6.48 21.73
N GLU A 31 5.94 7.58 22.05
CA GLU A 31 6.33 8.93 21.59
C GLU A 31 7.70 9.34 22.09
N HIS A 32 7.96 9.15 23.38
CA HIS A 32 9.28 9.46 23.97
C HIS A 32 10.38 8.53 23.44
N ALA A 33 10.08 7.24 23.23
CA ALA A 33 11.03 6.29 22.65
C ALA A 33 11.45 6.69 21.23
N GLU A 34 10.52 7.16 20.40
CA GLU A 34 10.82 7.65 19.04
C GLU A 34 11.70 8.91 19.08
N GLN A 35 11.46 9.83 20.02
CA GLN A 35 12.31 11.01 20.23
C GLN A 35 13.72 10.61 20.65
N MET A 36 13.86 9.64 21.55
CA MET A 36 15.16 9.07 21.95
C MET A 36 15.87 8.41 20.78
N GLU A 37 15.18 7.62 19.98
CA GLU A 37 15.74 6.97 18.78
C GLU A 37 16.26 8.03 17.81
N SER A 38 15.47 9.09 17.57
CA SER A 38 15.87 10.22 16.72
C SER A 38 17.12 10.93 17.24
N ALA A 39 17.19 11.18 18.54
CA ALA A 39 18.34 11.81 19.18
C ALA A 39 19.59 10.93 19.09
N ILE A 40 19.45 9.62 19.33
CA ILE A 40 20.56 8.66 19.22
C ILE A 40 21.07 8.59 17.78
N GLU A 41 20.18 8.55 16.79
CA GLU A 41 20.56 8.50 15.38
C GLU A 41 21.24 9.80 14.94
N SER A 42 20.77 10.94 15.44
CA SER A 42 21.43 12.24 15.23
C SER A 42 22.82 12.29 15.84
N ALA A 43 22.97 11.79 17.06
CA ALA A 43 24.27 11.71 17.74
C ALA A 43 25.25 10.76 17.03
N ARG A 44 24.76 9.58 16.59
CA ARG A 44 25.57 8.64 15.78
C ARG A 44 26.01 9.27 14.47
N THR A 45 25.13 10.03 13.82
CA THR A 45 25.44 10.78 12.59
C THR A 45 26.54 11.82 12.81
N ALA A 46 26.46 12.57 13.90
CA ALA A 46 27.47 13.56 14.27
C ALA A 46 28.82 12.91 14.63
N ALA A 47 28.80 11.73 15.25
CA ALA A 47 30.02 11.00 15.63
C ALA A 47 30.70 10.25 14.47
N GLN A 48 29.94 9.89 13.43
CA GLN A 48 30.49 9.17 12.27
C GLN A 48 31.05 10.15 11.25
N GLN A 49 32.38 10.10 11.08
CA GLN A 49 33.09 10.90 10.08
C GLN A 49 32.78 10.51 8.60
N ARG A 50 31.87 9.58 8.37
CA ARG A 50 31.37 9.19 7.04
C ARG A 50 29.87 9.42 6.93
N PRO A 51 29.44 10.58 6.40
CA PRO A 51 28.01 10.96 6.29
C PRO A 51 27.18 10.04 5.37
N GLU A 52 27.80 9.12 4.63
CA GLU A 52 27.18 8.49 3.46
C GLU A 52 26.51 7.13 3.71
N GLN A 53 26.67 6.51 4.88
CA GLN A 53 26.13 5.17 5.09
C GLN A 53 24.84 5.19 5.92
N VAL A 54 23.71 5.27 5.22
CA VAL A 54 22.39 5.12 5.81
C VAL A 54 22.18 3.64 6.17
N SER A 55 21.75 3.37 7.42
CA SER A 55 21.52 2.01 7.93
C SER A 55 20.28 1.95 8.82
N GLY A 56 19.80 0.75 9.08
CA GLY A 56 18.68 0.46 9.97
C GLY A 56 17.44 -0.03 9.23
N ARG A 57 16.37 -0.27 10.00
CA ARG A 57 15.11 -0.80 9.46
C ARG A 57 14.18 0.32 9.04
N VAL A 58 13.51 0.14 7.90
CA VAL A 58 12.42 1.00 7.41
C VAL A 58 11.19 0.15 7.16
N ARG A 59 10.09 0.49 7.82
CA ARG A 59 8.80 -0.19 7.72
C ARG A 59 7.94 0.53 6.69
N ILE A 60 7.55 -0.19 5.64
CA ILE A 60 6.74 0.35 4.53
C ILE A 60 5.40 -0.37 4.50
N SER A 61 4.31 0.37 4.60
CA SER A 61 2.95 -0.15 4.46
C SER A 61 2.32 0.28 3.13
N THR A 62 1.70 -0.67 2.44
CA THR A 62 1.07 -0.42 1.14
C THR A 62 0.00 -1.47 0.83
N THR A 63 -0.63 -1.44 -0.35
CA THR A 63 -1.39 -2.57 -0.87
C THR A 63 -0.47 -3.50 -1.64
N ASP A 64 -0.84 -4.77 -1.78
CA ASP A 64 -0.09 -5.75 -2.58
C ASP A 64 0.11 -5.29 -4.03
N THR A 65 -0.92 -4.74 -4.65
CA THR A 65 -0.89 -4.19 -6.01
C THR A 65 0.14 -3.09 -6.17
N VAL A 66 0.16 -2.13 -5.23
CA VAL A 66 1.12 -1.01 -5.24
C VAL A 66 2.53 -1.50 -4.89
N LEU A 67 2.64 -2.48 -3.97
CA LEU A 67 3.93 -3.09 -3.67
C LEU A 67 4.55 -3.70 -4.93
N HIS A 68 3.83 -4.59 -5.59
CA HIS A 68 4.36 -5.32 -6.75
C HIS A 68 4.60 -4.41 -7.96
N GLY A 69 3.67 -3.49 -8.24
CA GLY A 69 3.73 -2.66 -9.46
C GLY A 69 4.65 -1.45 -9.35
N LEU A 70 4.84 -0.88 -8.16
CA LEU A 70 5.49 0.42 -7.99
C LEU A 70 6.62 0.41 -6.95
N VAL A 71 6.38 -0.09 -5.74
CA VAL A 71 7.34 0.01 -4.63
C VAL A 71 8.51 -0.97 -4.81
N ALA A 72 8.24 -2.22 -5.13
CA ALA A 72 9.28 -3.24 -5.27
C ALA A 72 10.32 -2.92 -6.37
N PRO A 73 9.94 -2.40 -7.56
CA PRO A 73 10.90 -1.91 -8.53
C PRO A 73 11.82 -0.81 -7.97
N ALA A 74 11.26 0.14 -7.20
CA ALA A 74 12.02 1.22 -6.57
C ALA A 74 12.98 0.73 -5.48
N LEU A 75 12.61 -0.31 -4.72
CA LEU A 75 13.46 -0.92 -3.70
C LEU A 75 14.74 -1.53 -4.28
N ARG A 76 14.73 -1.97 -5.53
CA ARG A 76 15.93 -2.49 -6.20
C ARG A 76 17.03 -1.43 -6.27
N ALA A 77 16.69 -0.20 -6.66
CA ALA A 77 17.63 0.92 -6.72
C ALA A 77 18.07 1.34 -5.29
N LEU A 78 17.13 1.36 -4.33
CA LEU A 78 17.42 1.64 -2.93
C LEU A 78 18.39 0.65 -2.31
N LYS A 79 18.26 -0.65 -2.59
CA LYS A 79 19.20 -1.66 -2.07
C LYS A 79 20.60 -1.47 -2.61
N ALA A 80 20.75 -1.04 -3.86
CA ALA A 80 22.05 -0.73 -4.46
C ALA A 80 22.68 0.53 -3.83
N ALA A 81 21.88 1.59 -3.61
CA ALA A 81 22.35 2.85 -3.04
C ALA A 81 22.61 2.76 -1.51
N HIS A 82 21.80 1.98 -0.79
CA HIS A 82 21.85 1.86 0.67
C HIS A 82 21.85 0.39 1.11
N PRO A 83 22.95 -0.36 0.94
CA PRO A 83 23.00 -1.82 1.18
C PRO A 83 22.80 -2.22 2.65
N ARG A 84 22.91 -1.27 3.59
CA ARG A 84 22.71 -1.49 5.03
C ARG A 84 21.29 -1.18 5.54
N LEU A 85 20.37 -0.84 4.63
CA LEU A 85 18.96 -0.71 4.98
C LEU A 85 18.27 -2.08 4.92
N ASP A 86 17.49 -2.33 5.95
CA ASP A 86 16.55 -3.46 6.04
C ASP A 86 15.13 -2.94 5.85
N TYR A 87 14.33 -3.69 5.09
CA TYR A 87 12.96 -3.30 4.77
C TYR A 87 11.99 -4.30 5.38
N GLU A 88 11.00 -3.78 6.09
CA GLU A 88 9.86 -4.53 6.58
C GLU A 88 8.62 -4.06 5.79
N LEU A 89 8.06 -4.96 4.97
CA LEU A 89 7.00 -4.63 4.02
C LEU A 89 5.69 -5.22 4.49
N HIS A 90 4.72 -4.36 4.79
CA HIS A 90 3.39 -4.75 5.21
C HIS A 90 2.37 -4.47 4.11
N THR A 91 1.68 -5.51 3.65
CA THR A 91 0.60 -5.37 2.68
C THR A 91 -0.75 -5.51 3.35
N GLY A 92 -1.68 -4.61 3.02
CA GLY A 92 -3.05 -4.66 3.51
C GLY A 92 -3.87 -3.50 2.97
N ASN A 93 -5.18 -3.69 2.93
CA ASN A 93 -6.12 -2.70 2.40
C ASN A 93 -6.60 -1.71 3.49
N GLU A 94 -6.32 -1.98 4.75
CA GLU A 94 -6.78 -1.16 5.86
C GLU A 94 -5.93 0.11 6.03
N LEU A 95 -6.60 1.27 6.06
CA LEU A 95 -5.99 2.56 6.42
C LEU A 95 -5.66 2.64 7.92
N ALA A 96 -6.29 1.82 8.76
CA ALA A 96 -6.15 1.84 10.21
C ALA A 96 -4.72 1.57 10.71
N ASN A 97 -3.89 0.87 9.92
CA ASN A 97 -2.49 0.61 10.27
C ASN A 97 -1.58 1.86 10.17
N LEU A 98 -2.06 2.95 9.56
CA LEU A 98 -1.31 4.21 9.47
C LEU A 98 -1.40 5.05 10.74
N THR A 99 -2.42 4.84 11.56
CA THR A 99 -2.61 5.54 12.82
C THR A 99 -1.82 4.89 13.96
N ARG A 100 -1.47 3.62 13.80
CA ARG A 100 -0.56 2.92 14.70
C ARG A 100 0.85 3.17 14.18
N ARG A 101 1.73 3.73 14.97
CA ARG A 101 3.13 4.05 14.63
C ARG A 101 4.01 2.82 14.26
N ASP A 102 3.37 1.78 13.69
CA ASP A 102 4.01 0.55 13.22
C ASP A 102 4.61 0.70 11.81
N THR A 103 4.43 1.87 11.18
CA THR A 103 4.84 2.14 9.80
C THR A 103 5.61 3.45 9.72
N ASP A 104 6.76 3.44 9.07
CA ASP A 104 7.59 4.63 8.85
C ASP A 104 7.18 5.38 7.58
N ILE A 105 6.84 4.63 6.52
CA ILE A 105 6.41 5.16 5.22
C ILE A 105 5.18 4.40 4.76
N ALA A 106 4.18 5.11 4.24
CA ALA A 106 2.99 4.52 3.66
C ALA A 106 2.82 4.95 2.20
N VAL A 107 2.52 3.99 1.32
CA VAL A 107 2.16 4.26 -0.08
C VAL A 107 0.72 3.81 -0.29
N ARG A 108 -0.20 4.76 -0.42
CA ARG A 108 -1.64 4.47 -0.33
C ARG A 108 -2.46 5.06 -1.46
N ALA A 109 -3.37 4.23 -1.96
CA ALA A 109 -4.43 4.65 -2.88
C ALA A 109 -5.60 5.21 -2.05
N THR A 110 -5.78 6.53 -2.04
CA THR A 110 -6.86 7.19 -1.31
C THR A 110 -7.14 8.58 -1.87
N LYS A 111 -8.41 8.99 -1.86
CA LYS A 111 -8.82 10.37 -2.14
C LYS A 111 -8.74 11.28 -0.90
N ARG A 112 -8.59 10.70 0.29
CA ARG A 112 -8.58 11.41 1.57
C ARG A 112 -7.44 10.88 2.44
N PRO A 113 -6.21 11.40 2.24
CA PRO A 113 -5.09 11.03 3.09
C PRO A 113 -5.33 11.49 4.53
N PRO A 114 -4.87 10.73 5.54
CA PRO A 114 -4.99 11.10 6.94
C PRO A 114 -4.30 12.44 7.21
N GLN A 115 -4.98 13.36 7.92
CA GLN A 115 -4.50 14.73 8.15
C GLN A 115 -3.26 14.82 9.06
N HIS A 116 -3.04 13.82 9.91
CA HIS A 116 -1.89 13.75 10.80
C HIS A 116 -0.60 13.28 10.12
N LEU A 117 -0.69 12.84 8.86
CA LEU A 117 0.48 12.46 8.06
C LEU A 117 0.86 13.58 7.10
N VAL A 118 2.14 13.65 6.80
CA VAL A 118 2.68 14.53 5.77
C VAL A 118 3.13 13.72 4.56
N GLY A 119 3.05 14.28 3.38
CA GLY A 119 3.46 13.52 2.23
C GLY A 119 3.32 14.20 0.89
N LYS A 120 3.59 13.41 -0.16
CA LYS A 120 3.54 13.80 -1.55
C LYS A 120 2.36 13.12 -2.24
N HIS A 121 1.57 13.89 -2.94
CA HIS A 121 0.67 13.37 -3.96
C HIS A 121 1.50 12.89 -5.15
N VAL A 122 1.41 11.60 -5.48
CA VAL A 122 2.17 11.00 -6.58
C VAL A 122 1.43 11.18 -7.91
N GLY A 123 0.12 10.95 -7.91
CA GLY A 123 -0.73 11.12 -9.09
C GLY A 123 -1.97 10.23 -9.08
N PRO A 124 -2.78 10.30 -10.15
CA PRO A 124 -4.00 9.53 -10.29
C PRO A 124 -3.72 8.06 -10.63
N ILE A 125 -4.34 7.14 -9.91
CA ILE A 125 -4.41 5.74 -10.29
C ILE A 125 -5.58 5.56 -11.25
N ARG A 126 -5.27 5.41 -12.54
CA ARG A 126 -6.24 5.09 -13.58
C ARG A 126 -6.43 3.59 -13.69
N VAL A 127 -7.65 3.17 -13.96
CA VAL A 127 -8.03 1.75 -14.09
C VAL A 127 -8.81 1.54 -15.38
N ALA A 128 -8.78 0.30 -15.89
CA ALA A 128 -9.62 -0.11 -17.02
C ALA A 128 -10.12 -1.54 -16.81
N LEU A 129 -11.07 -1.98 -17.62
CA LEU A 129 -11.53 -3.36 -17.64
C LEU A 129 -10.59 -4.21 -18.49
N TYR A 130 -10.24 -5.38 -17.97
CA TYR A 130 -9.31 -6.32 -18.60
C TYR A 130 -9.89 -7.73 -18.73
N ALA A 131 -9.44 -8.42 -19.77
CA ALA A 131 -9.61 -9.85 -19.98
C ALA A 131 -8.24 -10.49 -20.26
N SER A 132 -8.22 -11.83 -20.34
CA SER A 132 -7.04 -12.56 -20.84
C SER A 132 -6.91 -12.45 -22.36
N LYS A 133 -5.70 -12.21 -22.87
CA LYS A 133 -5.44 -12.30 -24.32
C LYS A 133 -5.74 -13.68 -24.90
N LYS A 134 -5.63 -14.73 -24.09
CA LYS A 134 -5.92 -16.12 -24.50
C LYS A 134 -7.37 -16.54 -24.23
N GLY A 135 -8.15 -15.73 -23.49
CA GLY A 135 -9.54 -16.01 -23.14
C GLY A 135 -10.51 -15.81 -24.31
N ALA A 136 -11.77 -16.17 -24.10
CA ALA A 136 -12.84 -16.00 -25.08
C ALA A 136 -13.31 -14.56 -25.25
N ILE A 137 -13.26 -13.77 -24.18
CA ILE A 137 -13.69 -12.37 -24.16
C ILE A 137 -12.63 -11.50 -24.84
N LYS A 138 -13.02 -10.79 -25.90
CA LYS A 138 -12.11 -9.96 -26.71
C LYS A 138 -12.52 -8.49 -26.79
N ARG A 139 -13.76 -8.18 -26.54
CA ARG A 139 -14.33 -6.84 -26.69
C ARG A 139 -15.23 -6.51 -25.50
N TYR A 140 -15.38 -5.25 -25.22
CA TYR A 140 -16.31 -4.77 -24.19
C TYR A 140 -17.76 -5.20 -24.46
N ALA A 141 -18.17 -5.23 -25.74
CA ALA A 141 -19.50 -5.72 -26.16
C ALA A 141 -19.78 -7.15 -25.69
N ASP A 142 -18.77 -8.02 -25.61
CA ASP A 142 -18.93 -9.39 -25.12
C ASP A 142 -19.28 -9.40 -23.61
N VAL A 143 -18.77 -8.42 -22.86
CA VAL A 143 -19.08 -8.23 -21.44
C VAL A 143 -20.50 -7.67 -21.27
N GLU A 144 -20.90 -6.70 -22.08
CA GLU A 144 -22.25 -6.14 -22.08
C GLU A 144 -23.31 -7.18 -22.45
N ALA A 145 -22.97 -8.11 -23.34
CA ALA A 145 -23.80 -9.23 -23.71
C ALA A 145 -23.91 -10.33 -22.61
N GLY A 146 -23.27 -10.14 -21.47
CA GLY A 146 -23.32 -11.07 -20.34
C GLY A 146 -22.52 -12.35 -20.52
N GLN A 147 -21.57 -12.39 -21.46
CA GLN A 147 -20.76 -13.57 -21.77
C GLN A 147 -19.58 -13.75 -20.84
N ALA A 148 -19.27 -12.75 -20.02
CA ALA A 148 -18.09 -12.74 -19.16
C ALA A 148 -18.42 -13.09 -17.71
N ALA A 149 -17.64 -13.99 -17.11
CA ALA A 149 -17.58 -14.14 -15.66
C ALA A 149 -16.82 -12.92 -15.06
N TRP A 150 -17.29 -12.44 -13.92
CA TRP A 150 -16.65 -11.34 -13.21
C TRP A 150 -15.78 -11.83 -12.06
N ILE A 151 -14.63 -11.17 -11.90
CA ILE A 151 -13.69 -11.37 -10.80
C ILE A 151 -13.59 -10.03 -10.07
N ALA A 152 -13.97 -9.96 -8.80
CA ALA A 152 -14.01 -8.70 -8.05
C ALA A 152 -13.83 -8.89 -6.55
N PRO A 153 -13.35 -7.87 -5.83
CA PRO A 153 -13.14 -7.92 -4.38
C PRO A 153 -14.38 -7.43 -3.60
N ASP A 154 -15.59 -7.82 -4.01
CA ASP A 154 -16.87 -7.27 -3.55
C ASP A 154 -17.04 -7.24 -2.03
N ASP A 155 -16.74 -8.36 -1.37
CA ASP A 155 -16.99 -8.50 0.08
C ASP A 155 -15.82 -7.94 0.90
N ALA A 156 -14.61 -8.01 0.38
CA ALA A 156 -13.40 -7.52 1.07
C ALA A 156 -13.20 -6.01 0.92
N LEU A 157 -13.65 -5.44 -0.20
CA LEU A 157 -13.49 -4.02 -0.53
C LEU A 157 -14.81 -3.44 -1.08
N PRO A 158 -15.91 -3.43 -0.30
CA PRO A 158 -17.24 -3.07 -0.80
C PRO A 158 -17.34 -1.63 -1.33
N GLU A 159 -16.54 -0.72 -0.79
CA GLU A 159 -16.48 0.70 -1.19
C GLU A 159 -15.40 0.98 -2.24
N HIS A 160 -14.71 -0.06 -2.75
CA HIS A 160 -13.69 0.14 -3.79
C HIS A 160 -14.35 0.69 -5.07
N PRO A 161 -13.75 1.70 -5.73
CA PRO A 161 -14.34 2.32 -6.91
C PRO A 161 -14.72 1.33 -8.02
N SER A 162 -13.91 0.29 -8.24
CA SER A 162 -14.21 -0.76 -9.23
C SER A 162 -15.44 -1.59 -8.87
N VAL A 163 -15.68 -1.84 -7.58
CA VAL A 163 -16.86 -2.56 -7.09
C VAL A 163 -18.11 -1.71 -7.27
N LEU A 164 -18.03 -0.44 -6.87
CA LEU A 164 -19.16 0.50 -7.02
C LEU A 164 -19.51 0.71 -8.49
N TRP A 165 -18.50 0.86 -9.36
CA TRP A 165 -18.69 1.00 -10.80
C TRP A 165 -19.38 -0.24 -11.40
N ARG A 166 -18.87 -1.45 -11.10
CA ARG A 166 -19.46 -2.69 -11.58
C ARG A 166 -20.92 -2.82 -11.12
N LYS A 167 -21.21 -2.58 -9.84
CA LYS A 167 -22.59 -2.65 -9.31
C LYS A 167 -23.53 -1.65 -9.99
N ARG A 168 -23.03 -0.49 -10.43
CA ARG A 168 -23.82 0.52 -11.14
C ARG A 168 -24.09 0.11 -12.58
N HIS A 169 -23.07 -0.33 -13.32
CA HIS A 169 -23.18 -0.61 -14.75
C HIS A 169 -23.67 -2.04 -15.04
N PHE A 170 -23.45 -2.97 -14.13
CA PHE A 170 -23.80 -4.39 -14.24
C PHE A 170 -24.55 -4.86 -12.98
N ALA A 171 -25.63 -4.15 -12.62
CA ALA A 171 -26.35 -4.37 -11.37
C ALA A 171 -26.91 -5.78 -11.16
N LYS A 172 -27.25 -6.48 -12.25
CA LYS A 172 -27.77 -7.85 -12.23
C LYS A 172 -26.68 -8.93 -12.22
N THR A 173 -25.39 -8.51 -12.35
CA THR A 173 -24.28 -9.45 -12.45
C THR A 173 -23.61 -9.62 -11.11
N VAL A 174 -23.58 -10.84 -10.64
CA VAL A 174 -22.84 -11.24 -9.42
C VAL A 174 -21.47 -11.76 -9.82
N PRO A 175 -20.38 -11.37 -9.16
CA PRO A 175 -19.06 -11.93 -9.43
C PRO A 175 -19.03 -13.43 -9.22
N THR A 176 -18.52 -14.15 -10.21
CA THR A 176 -18.28 -15.60 -10.12
C THR A 176 -17.14 -15.89 -9.16
N TYR A 177 -16.12 -15.03 -9.18
CA TYR A 177 -14.96 -15.15 -8.29
C TYR A 177 -14.87 -13.91 -7.39
N ARG A 178 -14.94 -14.13 -6.07
CA ARG A 178 -14.74 -13.10 -5.06
C ARG A 178 -13.40 -13.29 -4.41
N VAL A 179 -12.63 -12.22 -4.37
CA VAL A 179 -11.24 -12.20 -3.85
C VAL A 179 -11.07 -11.04 -2.87
N ASN A 180 -9.95 -10.97 -2.18
CA ASN A 180 -9.66 -9.90 -1.21
C ASN A 180 -8.57 -8.92 -1.67
N SER A 181 -8.12 -9.03 -2.92
CA SER A 181 -7.01 -8.24 -3.45
C SER A 181 -7.15 -8.01 -4.96
N ILE A 182 -6.79 -6.80 -5.41
CA ILE A 182 -6.77 -6.45 -6.84
C ILE A 182 -5.65 -7.19 -7.58
N LEU A 183 -4.54 -7.51 -6.92
CA LEU A 183 -3.50 -8.34 -7.51
C LEU A 183 -4.02 -9.74 -7.84
N THR A 184 -4.81 -10.33 -6.93
CA THR A 184 -5.46 -11.63 -7.19
C THR A 184 -6.48 -11.54 -8.33
N VAL A 185 -7.21 -10.40 -8.45
CA VAL A 185 -8.05 -10.18 -9.64
C VAL A 185 -7.22 -10.27 -10.92
N ALA A 186 -6.06 -9.60 -10.96
CA ALA A 186 -5.18 -9.61 -12.13
C ALA A 186 -4.69 -11.01 -12.50
N GLU A 187 -4.30 -11.82 -11.51
CA GLU A 187 -3.84 -13.19 -11.73
C GLU A 187 -4.95 -14.09 -12.30
N LEU A 188 -6.16 -14.00 -11.74
CA LEU A 188 -7.29 -14.81 -12.22
C LEU A 188 -7.77 -14.36 -13.61
N VAL A 189 -7.73 -13.05 -13.90
CA VAL A 189 -8.02 -12.53 -15.26
C VAL A 189 -6.99 -13.07 -16.26
N ALA A 190 -5.70 -13.05 -15.93
CA ALA A 190 -4.64 -13.56 -16.79
C ALA A 190 -4.80 -15.04 -17.14
N LEU A 191 -5.28 -15.85 -16.18
CA LEU A 191 -5.63 -17.25 -16.36
C LEU A 191 -6.87 -17.47 -17.27
N GLY A 192 -7.58 -16.39 -17.63
CA GLY A 192 -8.78 -16.48 -18.49
C GLY A 192 -10.05 -16.88 -17.75
N LEU A 193 -10.08 -16.78 -16.42
CA LEU A 193 -11.25 -17.16 -15.62
C LEU A 193 -12.40 -16.13 -15.69
N GLY A 194 -12.14 -14.94 -16.24
CA GLY A 194 -13.14 -13.90 -16.39
C GLY A 194 -12.53 -12.53 -16.71
N VAL A 195 -13.29 -11.49 -16.39
CA VAL A 195 -12.91 -10.09 -16.56
C VAL A 195 -12.80 -9.40 -15.19
N GLY A 196 -11.95 -8.37 -15.10
CA GLY A 196 -11.77 -7.60 -13.90
C GLY A 196 -11.25 -6.18 -14.18
N ILE A 197 -11.49 -5.27 -13.25
CA ILE A 197 -11.01 -3.89 -13.32
C ILE A 197 -9.65 -3.82 -12.64
N LEU A 198 -8.64 -3.38 -13.38
CA LEU A 198 -7.24 -3.35 -12.93
C LEU A 198 -6.61 -1.98 -13.14
N PRO A 199 -5.66 -1.58 -12.28
CA PRO A 199 -4.84 -0.38 -12.51
C PRO A 199 -3.98 -0.52 -13.77
N LEU A 200 -3.89 0.57 -14.54
CA LEU A 200 -3.09 0.60 -15.77
C LEU A 200 -1.62 0.30 -15.49
N PHE A 201 -1.04 0.85 -14.42
CA PHE A 201 0.36 0.62 -14.07
C PHE A 201 0.69 -0.86 -13.81
N LEU A 202 -0.28 -1.64 -13.29
CA LEU A 202 -0.12 -3.08 -13.07
C LEU A 202 -0.23 -3.85 -14.39
N ALA A 203 -1.22 -3.48 -15.22
CA ALA A 203 -1.51 -4.18 -16.46
C ALA A 203 -0.50 -3.87 -17.57
N LYS A 204 0.13 -2.69 -17.56
CA LYS A 204 1.11 -2.24 -18.57
C LYS A 204 2.31 -3.19 -18.71
N THR A 205 2.73 -3.82 -17.63
CA THR A 205 3.83 -4.79 -17.63
C THR A 205 3.41 -6.23 -17.95
N ARG A 206 2.12 -6.45 -18.17
CA ARG A 206 1.51 -7.77 -18.37
C ARG A 206 1.13 -8.00 -19.83
N SER A 207 1.91 -8.83 -20.52
CA SER A 207 1.66 -9.17 -21.92
C SER A 207 0.48 -10.12 -22.13
N ASP A 208 0.00 -10.77 -21.08
CA ASP A 208 -1.10 -11.73 -21.05
C ASP A 208 -2.49 -11.08 -20.88
N LEU A 209 -2.54 -9.79 -20.53
CA LEU A 209 -3.77 -9.03 -20.36
C LEU A 209 -4.17 -8.24 -21.60
N LEU A 210 -5.46 -8.20 -21.88
CA LEU A 210 -6.11 -7.44 -22.94
C LEU A 210 -7.01 -6.36 -22.31
N GLN A 211 -6.71 -5.10 -22.57
CA GLN A 211 -7.57 -3.99 -22.16
C GLN A 211 -8.82 -3.94 -23.03
N LEU A 212 -9.99 -3.87 -22.40
CA LEU A 212 -11.30 -3.88 -23.08
C LEU A 212 -11.96 -2.49 -23.15
N THR A 213 -11.56 -1.56 -22.29
CA THR A 213 -12.12 -0.21 -22.23
C THR A 213 -11.01 0.85 -22.20
N GLU A 214 -11.34 2.06 -22.58
CA GLU A 214 -10.57 3.22 -22.16
C GLU A 214 -10.54 3.33 -20.62
N PRO A 215 -9.65 4.14 -20.05
CA PRO A 215 -9.64 4.37 -18.61
C PRO A 215 -11.02 4.77 -18.07
N LEU A 216 -11.42 4.17 -16.96
CA LEU A 216 -12.71 4.41 -16.31
C LEU A 216 -12.55 5.55 -15.30
N ASP A 217 -12.85 6.79 -15.70
CA ASP A 217 -12.65 7.99 -14.89
C ASP A 217 -13.39 7.95 -13.54
N GLU A 218 -14.58 7.34 -13.52
CA GLU A 218 -15.36 7.16 -12.30
C GLU A 218 -14.65 6.28 -11.25
N CYS A 219 -13.72 5.43 -11.68
CA CYS A 219 -12.96 4.53 -10.82
C CYS A 219 -11.61 5.09 -10.38
N GLN A 220 -11.23 6.27 -10.86
CA GLN A 220 -9.96 6.89 -10.53
C GLN A 220 -9.84 7.15 -9.03
N THR A 221 -8.67 6.88 -8.48
CA THR A 221 -8.26 7.25 -7.13
C THR A 221 -6.88 7.90 -7.17
N GLU A 222 -6.35 8.31 -6.02
CA GLU A 222 -5.09 9.05 -5.95
C GLU A 222 -4.05 8.27 -5.16
N LEU A 223 -2.81 8.23 -5.65
CA LEU A 223 -1.69 7.62 -4.94
C LEU A 223 -0.96 8.67 -4.11
N TRP A 224 -0.74 8.34 -2.85
CA TRP A 224 -0.03 9.17 -1.90
C TRP A 224 1.16 8.43 -1.31
N LEU A 225 2.29 9.14 -1.17
CA LEU A 225 3.45 8.72 -0.40
C LEU A 225 3.45 9.52 0.90
N LEU A 226 3.26 8.85 2.04
CA LEU A 226 2.99 9.44 3.34
C LEU A 226 4.03 9.01 4.39
N THR A 227 4.28 9.86 5.37
CA THR A 227 5.12 9.56 6.54
C THR A 227 4.65 10.39 7.74
N HIS A 228 5.09 10.03 8.94
CA HIS A 228 4.86 10.84 10.13
C HIS A 228 5.77 12.07 10.14
N PRO A 229 5.28 13.25 10.57
CA PRO A 229 6.10 14.47 10.64
C PRO A 229 7.38 14.27 11.45
N GLU A 230 7.29 13.57 12.59
CA GLU A 230 8.41 13.32 13.51
C GLU A 230 9.46 12.38 12.90
N SER A 231 9.00 11.35 12.15
CA SER A 231 9.89 10.35 11.57
C SER A 231 10.58 10.83 10.29
N ARG A 232 10.04 11.88 9.63
CA ARG A 232 10.55 12.42 8.37
C ARG A 232 12.03 12.82 8.43
N HIS A 233 12.51 13.24 9.60
CA HIS A 233 13.88 13.72 9.80
C HIS A 233 14.90 12.60 10.03
N LEU A 234 14.45 11.38 10.30
CA LEU A 234 15.34 10.23 10.43
C LEU A 234 15.99 9.93 9.07
N ARG A 235 17.32 9.86 9.03
CA ARG A 235 18.09 9.72 7.78
C ARG A 235 17.65 8.53 6.95
N ARG A 236 17.41 7.38 7.58
CA ARG A 236 16.94 6.18 6.89
C ARG A 236 15.58 6.40 6.22
N ILE A 237 14.66 7.09 6.91
CA ILE A 237 13.32 7.39 6.38
C ILE A 237 13.41 8.45 5.28
N SER A 238 14.17 9.52 5.49
CA SER A 238 14.39 10.58 4.50
C SER A 238 14.99 10.03 3.19
N ALA A 239 16.00 9.16 3.28
CA ALA A 239 16.63 8.54 2.12
C ALA A 239 15.65 7.67 1.32
N VAL A 240 14.90 6.78 2.00
CA VAL A 240 13.91 5.91 1.34
C VAL A 240 12.74 6.73 0.79
N TYR A 241 12.24 7.69 1.57
CA TYR A 241 11.15 8.57 1.15
C TYR A 241 11.54 9.40 -0.08
N GLY A 242 12.74 10.00 -0.08
CA GLY A 242 13.24 10.79 -1.21
C GLY A 242 13.37 9.96 -2.50
N GLN A 243 13.92 8.75 -2.39
CA GLN A 243 14.03 7.85 -3.53
C GLN A 243 12.66 7.40 -4.07
N LEU A 244 11.73 7.02 -3.17
CA LEU A 244 10.36 6.68 -3.57
C LEU A 244 9.65 7.89 -4.20
N ALA A 245 9.80 9.09 -3.63
CA ALA A 245 9.22 10.30 -4.18
C ALA A 245 9.72 10.65 -5.59
N GLY A 246 10.94 10.25 -5.93
CA GLY A 246 11.52 10.45 -7.26
C GLY A 246 11.22 9.34 -8.26
N SER A 247 10.95 8.11 -7.80
CA SER A 247 10.80 6.92 -8.66
C SER A 247 9.37 6.44 -8.84
N LEU A 248 8.45 6.81 -7.95
CA LEU A 248 7.04 6.45 -8.13
C LEU A 248 6.42 7.32 -9.22
N THR A 249 6.07 6.70 -10.35
CA THR A 249 5.37 7.32 -11.49
C THR A 249 4.15 6.47 -11.86
N LEU A 250 3.08 7.14 -12.29
CA LEU A 250 1.82 6.55 -12.73
C LEU A 250 1.56 7.04 -14.17
N ASP A 251 2.11 6.34 -15.15
CA ASP A 251 1.90 6.62 -16.58
C ASP A 251 0.78 5.75 -17.15
#